data_835c23106615b4ce412225e81008aa69
#
_entry.id   835c23106615b4ce412225e81008aa69
#
_cell.length_a   1.000
_cell.length_b   1.000
_cell.length_c   1.000
_cell.angle_alpha   90.00
_cell.angle_beta   90.00
_cell.angle_gamma   90.00
#
_symmetry.space_group_name_H-M   'P 1'
#
loop_
_entity.id
_entity.type
_entity.pdbx_description
1 polymer ?
#
loop_
_entity_poly.entity_id
_entity_poly.type
_entity_poly.pdbx_seq_one_letter_code
_entity_poly.pdbx_strand_id
1 'polypeptide(L)'
;MKKSIVVCPYCGTGCKLKLVVENNKVIAAEPADGRTNEGQLCLKGYYGWDFLNDTNLLTPRLKQPMIRRTRDAQLEAVSWQEAIDFASEKLLEIKKKYGPDAIMTTGSARGPGNEANYVMQKFARAVIGTNNVDHCARV
;
A
#
# COMPACT_ATOMS: atom_id res chain seq x y z
N MET A 1 24.88 16.95 -5.98
CA MET A 1 23.91 15.88 -6.30
C MET A 1 24.16 14.66 -5.42
N LYS A 2 23.11 14.12 -4.82
CA LYS A 2 23.15 12.88 -4.02
C LYS A 2 22.42 11.78 -4.79
N LYS A 3 22.98 10.57 -4.85
CA LYS A 3 22.31 9.40 -5.44
C LYS A 3 21.95 8.41 -4.34
N SER A 4 20.70 8.01 -4.27
CA SER A 4 20.19 7.04 -3.30
C SER A 4 19.62 5.82 -4.03
N ILE A 5 20.11 4.62 -3.69
CA ILE A 5 19.57 3.38 -4.23
C ILE A 5 18.29 3.04 -3.48
N VAL A 6 17.22 2.78 -4.22
CA VAL A 6 15.91 2.41 -3.69
C VAL A 6 15.28 1.32 -4.55
N VAL A 7 14.24 0.70 -4.03
CA VAL A 7 13.38 -0.22 -4.79
C VAL A 7 12.21 0.57 -5.37
N CYS A 8 11.90 0.31 -6.64
CA CYS A 8 10.76 0.91 -7.31
C CYS A 8 9.45 0.56 -6.59
N PRO A 9 8.60 1.54 -6.26
CA PRO A 9 7.38 1.29 -5.48
C PRO A 9 6.16 0.89 -6.32
N TYR A 10 6.31 0.69 -7.64
CA TYR A 10 5.14 0.54 -8.51
C TYR A 10 4.64 -0.90 -8.63
N CYS A 11 5.47 -1.84 -8.95
CA CYS A 11 5.03 -3.23 -9.09
C CYS A 11 5.92 -4.21 -8.33
N GLY A 12 5.45 -5.43 -8.19
CA GLY A 12 6.15 -6.48 -7.47
C GLY A 12 7.45 -6.99 -8.10
N THR A 13 7.85 -6.46 -9.26
CA THR A 13 9.13 -6.81 -9.91
C THR A 13 10.31 -6.44 -9.02
N GLY A 14 10.19 -5.38 -8.22
CA GLY A 14 11.24 -5.01 -7.26
C GLY A 14 12.50 -4.43 -7.91
N CYS A 15 12.35 -3.71 -9.03
CA CYS A 15 13.47 -3.09 -9.74
C CYS A 15 14.26 -2.15 -8.83
N LYS A 16 15.58 -2.26 -8.83
CA LYS A 16 16.47 -1.28 -8.20
C LYS A 16 16.64 -0.06 -9.09
N LEU A 17 16.59 1.10 -8.49
CA LEU A 17 16.85 2.37 -9.15
C LEU A 17 17.64 3.30 -8.24
N LYS A 18 18.27 4.31 -8.83
CA LYS A 18 18.94 5.41 -8.13
C LYS A 18 18.11 6.66 -8.30
N LEU A 19 17.61 7.22 -7.21
CA LEU A 19 17.06 8.57 -7.23
C LEU A 19 18.20 9.58 -7.16
N VAL A 20 18.25 10.49 -8.11
CA VAL A 20 19.20 11.61 -8.15
C VAL A 20 18.53 12.81 -7.49
N VAL A 21 19.11 13.28 -6.40
CA VAL A 21 18.55 14.36 -5.58
C VAL A 21 19.48 15.56 -5.58
N GLU A 22 18.92 16.71 -5.85
CA GLU A 22 19.58 18.00 -5.76
C GLU A 22 18.67 19.03 -5.11
N ASN A 23 19.20 19.83 -4.18
CA ASN A 23 18.43 20.81 -3.44
C ASN A 23 17.11 20.26 -2.83
N ASN A 24 17.18 19.06 -2.27
CA ASN A 24 16.05 18.33 -1.69
C ASN A 24 14.91 18.01 -2.68
N LYS A 25 15.18 18.03 -3.98
CA LYS A 25 14.25 17.61 -5.04
C LYS A 25 14.82 16.42 -5.78
N VAL A 26 13.96 15.50 -6.16
CA VAL A 26 14.32 14.41 -7.06
C VAL A 26 14.33 14.98 -8.48
N ILE A 27 15.46 14.94 -9.15
CA ILE A 27 15.63 15.49 -10.49
C ILE A 27 15.73 14.44 -11.59
N ALA A 28 16.03 13.20 -11.22
CA ALA A 28 16.10 12.08 -12.15
C ALA A 28 15.99 10.73 -11.41
N ALA A 29 15.62 9.69 -12.15
CA ALA A 29 15.86 8.32 -11.77
C ALA A 29 16.76 7.64 -12.80
N GLU A 30 17.76 6.91 -12.31
CA GLU A 30 18.68 6.13 -13.12
C GLU A 30 18.48 4.64 -12.79
N PRO A 31 18.67 3.73 -13.76
CA PRO A 31 18.68 2.31 -13.45
C PRO A 31 19.84 1.97 -12.50
N ALA A 32 19.59 1.03 -11.61
CA ALA A 32 20.62 0.38 -10.81
C ALA A 32 20.63 -1.11 -11.13
N ASP A 33 21.78 -1.73 -10.98
CA ASP A 33 21.92 -3.16 -11.18
C ASP A 33 21.20 -3.93 -10.07
N GLY A 34 20.12 -4.60 -10.42
CA GLY A 34 19.30 -5.44 -9.56
C GLY A 34 19.02 -6.78 -10.24
N ARG A 35 18.87 -7.83 -9.45
CA ARG A 35 18.64 -9.20 -9.97
C ARG A 35 17.42 -9.31 -10.88
N THR A 36 16.44 -8.42 -10.70
CA THR A 36 15.16 -8.45 -11.42
C THR A 36 15.10 -7.50 -12.61
N ASN A 37 15.93 -6.48 -12.65
CA ASN A 37 15.87 -5.46 -13.69
C ASN A 37 17.16 -5.29 -14.50
N GLU A 38 18.25 -5.94 -14.10
CA GLU A 38 19.51 -6.02 -14.87
C GLU A 38 19.93 -4.66 -15.47
N GLY A 39 19.88 -3.61 -14.63
CA GLY A 39 20.26 -2.27 -15.06
C GLY A 39 19.25 -1.56 -15.98
N GLN A 40 17.99 -2.01 -16.06
CA GLN A 40 16.96 -1.40 -16.88
C GLN A 40 15.75 -0.95 -16.04
N LEU A 41 14.99 -0.01 -16.56
CA LEU A 41 13.73 0.46 -15.95
C LEU A 41 12.67 0.63 -17.03
N CYS A 42 11.41 0.44 -16.63
CA CYS A 42 10.26 0.89 -17.44
C CYS A 42 9.97 2.38 -17.19
N LEU A 43 9.03 2.94 -17.95
CA LEU A 43 8.63 4.35 -17.80
C LEU A 43 8.25 4.74 -16.38
N LYS A 44 7.59 3.86 -15.62
CA LYS A 44 7.24 4.13 -14.22
C LYS A 44 8.47 4.27 -13.31
N GLY A 45 9.52 3.50 -13.59
CA GLY A 45 10.77 3.61 -12.84
C GLY A 45 11.51 4.90 -13.14
N TYR A 46 11.49 5.36 -14.40
CA TYR A 46 12.16 6.60 -14.81
C TYR A 46 11.42 7.87 -14.34
N TYR A 47 10.07 7.89 -14.37
CA TYR A 47 9.28 9.12 -14.22
C TYR A 47 8.27 9.07 -13.08
N GLY A 48 8.04 7.92 -12.47
CA GLY A 48 7.01 7.77 -11.44
C GLY A 48 7.25 8.52 -10.13
N TRP A 49 8.33 9.27 -10.02
CA TRP A 49 8.68 10.12 -8.87
C TRP A 49 8.33 11.61 -9.08
N ASP A 50 7.96 12.04 -10.28
CA ASP A 50 7.75 13.45 -10.63
C ASP A 50 6.79 14.16 -9.66
N PHE A 51 5.71 13.50 -9.27
CA PHE A 51 4.71 14.06 -8.36
C PHE A 51 5.27 14.41 -6.97
N LEU A 52 6.41 13.84 -6.56
CA LEU A 52 7.01 14.12 -5.25
C LEU A 52 7.55 15.55 -5.12
N ASN A 53 7.83 16.19 -6.24
CA ASN A 53 8.38 17.55 -6.28
C ASN A 53 7.32 18.65 -6.31
N ASP A 54 6.07 18.29 -6.56
CA ASP A 54 4.95 19.22 -6.57
C ASP A 54 3.99 18.90 -5.41
N THR A 55 4.07 19.72 -4.37
CA THR A 55 3.23 19.56 -3.18
C THR A 55 1.75 19.75 -3.48
N ASN A 56 1.38 20.42 -4.58
CA ASN A 56 -0.02 20.58 -5.00
C ASN A 56 -0.61 19.29 -5.58
N LEU A 57 0.23 18.37 -6.06
CA LEU A 57 -0.18 17.06 -6.54
C LEU A 57 -0.30 16.03 -5.42
N LEU A 58 0.17 16.35 -4.21
CA LEU A 58 0.11 15.45 -3.08
C LEU A 58 -1.21 15.59 -2.34
N THR A 59 -1.94 14.51 -2.23
CA THR A 59 -3.14 14.45 -1.37
C THR A 59 -2.75 14.68 0.09
N PRO A 60 -3.53 15.45 0.86
CA PRO A 60 -3.34 15.53 2.30
C PRO A 60 -3.32 14.14 2.93
N ARG A 61 -2.25 13.83 3.67
CA ARG A 61 -2.09 12.52 4.31
C ARG A 61 -2.83 12.48 5.64
N LEU A 62 -3.60 11.43 5.87
CA LEU A 62 -4.18 11.16 7.19
C LEU A 62 -3.06 10.90 8.19
N LYS A 63 -3.12 11.58 9.33
CA LYS A 63 -2.14 11.44 10.42
C LYS A 63 -2.65 10.59 11.58
N GLN A 64 -3.94 10.32 11.58
CA GLN A 64 -4.62 9.50 12.59
C GLN A 64 -5.77 8.73 11.93
N PRO A 65 -6.25 7.63 12.53
CA PRO A 65 -7.37 6.89 12.02
C PRO A 65 -8.65 7.74 12.00
N MET A 66 -9.50 7.43 11.04
CA MET A 66 -10.82 8.04 10.96
C MET A 66 -11.87 6.95 10.79
N ILE A 67 -12.98 7.07 11.50
CA ILE A 67 -14.12 6.17 11.38
C ILE A 67 -15.37 6.92 10.94
N ARG A 68 -16.32 6.17 10.38
CA ARG A 68 -17.67 6.61 10.07
C ARG A 68 -18.64 5.66 10.76
N ARG A 69 -19.41 6.17 11.69
CA ARG A 69 -20.28 5.32 12.53
C ARG A 69 -21.54 4.86 11.81
N THR A 70 -22.06 5.70 10.93
CA THR A 70 -23.22 5.37 10.08
C THR A 70 -22.92 5.75 8.64
N ARG A 71 -23.67 5.19 7.68
CA ARG A 71 -23.44 5.42 6.25
C ARG A 71 -23.43 6.91 5.87
N ASP A 72 -24.27 7.70 6.52
CA ASP A 72 -24.47 9.11 6.20
C ASP A 72 -23.68 10.06 7.13
N ALA A 73 -22.98 9.51 8.12
CA ALA A 73 -22.16 10.32 9.02
C ALA A 73 -20.88 10.82 8.34
N GLN A 74 -20.32 11.89 8.85
CA GLN A 74 -19.00 12.35 8.47
C GLN A 74 -17.92 11.46 9.09
N LEU A 75 -16.73 11.45 8.44
CA LEU A 75 -15.56 10.82 9.04
C LEU A 75 -15.08 11.62 10.24
N GLU A 76 -14.87 10.95 11.35
CA GLU A 76 -14.33 11.54 12.59
C GLU A 76 -12.98 10.92 12.95
N ALA A 77 -12.08 11.74 13.45
CA ALA A 77 -10.77 11.31 13.87
C ALA A 77 -10.87 10.62 15.24
N VAL A 78 -10.25 9.46 15.37
CA VAL A 78 -10.30 8.63 16.58
C VAL A 78 -8.91 8.10 16.95
N SER A 79 -8.78 7.50 18.13
CA SER A 79 -7.57 6.78 18.52
C SER A 79 -7.39 5.49 17.71
N TRP A 80 -6.15 4.98 17.65
CA TRP A 80 -5.87 3.68 17.04
C TRP A 80 -6.63 2.55 17.72
N GLN A 81 -6.73 2.58 19.06
CA GLN A 81 -7.46 1.57 19.80
C GLN A 81 -8.95 1.56 19.41
N GLU A 82 -9.59 2.72 19.40
CA GLU A 82 -10.98 2.85 19.01
C GLU A 82 -11.25 2.40 17.57
N ALA A 83 -10.35 2.75 16.64
CA ALA A 83 -10.48 2.32 15.24
C ALA A 83 -10.37 0.81 15.08
N ILE A 84 -9.44 0.16 15.81
CA ILE A 84 -9.24 -1.28 15.77
C ILE A 84 -10.44 -1.99 16.42
N ASP A 85 -10.92 -1.52 17.56
CA ASP A 85 -12.07 -2.10 18.25
C ASP A 85 -13.32 -2.01 17.38
N PHE A 86 -13.59 -0.84 16.80
CA PHE A 86 -14.70 -0.64 15.87
C PHE A 86 -14.63 -1.58 14.65
N ALA A 87 -13.48 -1.68 14.01
CA ALA A 87 -13.29 -2.55 12.86
C ALA A 87 -13.46 -4.04 13.24
N SER A 88 -12.88 -4.44 14.36
CA SER A 88 -12.95 -5.81 14.88
C SER A 88 -14.37 -6.22 15.21
N GLU A 89 -15.13 -5.34 15.90
CA GLU A 89 -16.54 -5.57 16.23
C GLU A 89 -17.36 -5.78 14.95
N LYS A 90 -17.19 -4.94 13.95
CA LYS A 90 -17.91 -5.06 12.68
C LYS A 90 -17.58 -6.33 11.92
N LEU A 91 -16.31 -6.72 11.87
CA LEU A 91 -15.90 -7.98 11.25
C LEU A 91 -16.46 -9.19 11.98
N LEU A 92 -16.46 -9.19 13.31
CA LEU A 92 -17.03 -10.26 14.13
C LEU A 92 -18.54 -10.36 13.96
N GLU A 93 -19.24 -9.23 13.90
CA GLU A 93 -20.68 -9.17 13.64
C GLU A 93 -21.03 -9.83 12.29
N ILE A 94 -20.31 -9.46 11.22
CA ILE A 94 -20.50 -10.01 9.87
C ILE A 94 -20.21 -11.51 9.89
N LYS A 95 -19.05 -11.91 10.45
CA LYS A 95 -18.65 -13.32 10.54
C LYS A 95 -19.68 -14.15 11.30
N LYS A 96 -20.21 -13.64 12.42
CA LYS A 96 -21.23 -14.34 13.21
C LYS A 96 -22.56 -14.49 12.46
N LYS A 97 -22.96 -13.46 11.72
CA LYS A 97 -24.27 -13.40 11.05
C LYS A 97 -24.27 -14.18 9.73
N TYR A 98 -23.20 -14.11 8.95
CA TYR A 98 -23.17 -14.59 7.57
C TYR A 98 -22.09 -15.65 7.32
N GLY A 99 -21.26 -15.96 8.31
CA GLY A 99 -20.13 -16.87 8.17
C GLY A 99 -18.84 -16.18 7.68
N PRO A 100 -17.70 -16.88 7.78
CA PRO A 100 -16.40 -16.31 7.41
C PRO A 100 -16.28 -15.96 5.92
N ASP A 101 -16.95 -16.71 5.05
CA ASP A 101 -16.89 -16.51 3.59
C ASP A 101 -17.65 -15.28 3.10
N ALA A 102 -18.39 -14.59 3.99
CA ALA A 102 -18.95 -13.28 3.71
C ALA A 102 -17.88 -12.16 3.73
N ILE A 103 -16.68 -12.46 4.16
CA ILE A 103 -15.55 -11.53 4.21
C ILE A 103 -14.51 -11.92 3.17
N MET A 104 -14.08 -10.97 2.39
CA MET A 104 -13.01 -11.11 1.41
C MET A 104 -11.88 -10.15 1.74
N THR A 105 -10.65 -10.57 1.55
CA THR A 105 -9.49 -9.70 1.67
C THR A 105 -8.84 -9.48 0.31
N THR A 106 -8.30 -8.31 0.09
CA THR A 106 -7.58 -7.97 -1.13
C THR A 106 -6.15 -7.57 -0.82
N GLY A 107 -5.25 -7.90 -1.71
CA GLY A 107 -3.88 -7.46 -1.68
C GLY A 107 -3.51 -6.71 -2.95
N SER A 108 -2.24 -6.48 -3.16
CA SER A 108 -1.76 -5.79 -4.35
C SER A 108 -0.42 -6.34 -4.81
N ALA A 109 -0.22 -6.40 -6.13
CA ALA A 109 1.07 -6.64 -6.75
C ALA A 109 1.93 -5.36 -6.87
N ARG A 110 1.51 -4.26 -6.20
CA ARG A 110 2.23 -2.98 -6.23
C ARG A 110 3.29 -2.92 -5.14
N GLY A 111 4.43 -2.41 -5.56
CA GLY A 111 5.53 -2.09 -4.67
C GLY A 111 6.15 -3.28 -3.95
N PRO A 112 7.04 -3.00 -3.03
CA PRO A 112 7.66 -4.01 -2.16
C PRO A 112 6.71 -4.44 -1.03
N GLY A 113 5.44 -4.71 -1.36
CA GLY A 113 4.35 -4.98 -0.41
C GLY A 113 4.12 -6.45 -0.12
N ASN A 114 5.07 -7.33 -0.41
CA ASN A 114 4.92 -8.77 -0.16
C ASN A 114 4.58 -9.07 1.30
N GLU A 115 5.20 -8.37 2.23
CA GLU A 115 4.97 -8.53 3.66
C GLU A 115 3.53 -8.19 4.03
N ALA A 116 2.99 -7.09 3.51
CA ALA A 116 1.59 -6.71 3.72
C ALA A 116 0.63 -7.75 3.13
N ASN A 117 0.94 -8.29 1.95
CA ASN A 117 0.16 -9.34 1.32
C ASN A 117 0.17 -10.64 2.16
N TYR A 118 1.32 -11.05 2.69
CA TYR A 118 1.41 -12.23 3.56
C TYR A 118 0.63 -12.03 4.86
N VAL A 119 0.75 -10.86 5.47
CA VAL A 119 -0.01 -10.54 6.69
C VAL A 119 -1.51 -10.57 6.40
N MET A 120 -1.96 -10.00 5.29
CA MET A 120 -3.37 -10.01 4.91
C MET A 120 -3.90 -11.41 4.62
N GLN A 121 -3.12 -12.26 3.94
CA GLN A 121 -3.48 -13.66 3.71
C GLN A 121 -3.53 -14.45 5.01
N LYS A 122 -2.60 -14.22 5.93
CA LYS A 122 -2.60 -14.83 7.25
C LYS A 122 -3.82 -14.39 8.05
N PHE A 123 -4.16 -13.10 8.00
CA PHE A 123 -5.37 -12.57 8.64
C PHE A 123 -6.63 -13.24 8.10
N ALA A 124 -6.77 -13.33 6.77
CA ALA A 124 -7.92 -13.99 6.16
C ALA A 124 -8.08 -15.45 6.61
N ARG A 125 -7.01 -16.24 6.56
CA ARG A 125 -7.07 -17.67 6.84
C ARG A 125 -7.07 -18.00 8.33
N ALA A 126 -6.20 -17.37 9.11
CA ALA A 126 -6.02 -17.72 10.51
C ALA A 126 -7.00 -16.99 11.45
N VAL A 127 -7.43 -15.78 11.11
CA VAL A 127 -8.30 -14.96 11.96
C VAL A 127 -9.75 -14.99 11.47
N ILE A 128 -9.96 -14.66 10.21
CA ILE A 128 -11.30 -14.69 9.62
C ILE A 128 -11.77 -16.14 9.40
N GLY A 129 -10.92 -17.01 8.89
CA GLY A 129 -11.23 -18.41 8.59
C GLY A 129 -11.79 -18.59 7.19
N THR A 130 -11.38 -17.78 6.23
CA THR A 130 -11.80 -17.84 4.83
C THR A 130 -10.62 -17.95 3.88
N ASN A 131 -10.84 -18.53 2.71
CA ASN A 131 -9.93 -18.49 1.57
C ASN A 131 -10.29 -17.43 0.52
N ASN A 132 -11.26 -16.56 0.81
CA ASN A 132 -11.63 -15.47 -0.07
C ASN A 132 -10.56 -14.38 -0.05
N VAL A 133 -9.53 -14.62 -0.83
CA VAL A 133 -8.37 -13.71 -0.98
C VAL A 133 -8.15 -13.47 -2.45
N ASP A 134 -8.08 -12.22 -2.83
CA ASP A 134 -7.72 -11.82 -4.19
C ASP A 134 -6.62 -10.76 -4.17
N HIS A 135 -5.89 -10.67 -5.27
CA HIS A 135 -4.80 -9.74 -5.44
C HIS A 135 -4.89 -9.06 -6.79
N CYS A 136 -4.49 -7.79 -6.83
CA CYS A 136 -4.26 -7.11 -8.09
C CYS A 136 -3.13 -7.82 -8.86
N ALA A 137 -3.47 -8.53 -9.91
CA ALA A 137 -2.51 -9.22 -10.77
C ALA A 137 -1.91 -8.32 -11.86
N ARG A 138 -2.39 -7.09 -11.98
CA ARG A 138 -1.99 -6.17 -13.04
C ARG A 138 -1.81 -4.74 -12.52
N VAL A 139 -0.72 -4.10 -12.93
CA VAL A 139 -0.38 -2.71 -12.62
C VAL A 139 -0.19 -1.92 -13.91
#